data_af3fb6725829a4330fc5c730e0e52db5
#
_entry.id   af3fb6725829a4330fc5c730e0e52db5
#
_cell.length_a   1.000
_cell.length_b   1.000
_cell.length_c   1.000
_cell.angle_alpha   90.00
_cell.angle_beta   90.00
_cell.angle_gamma   90.00
#
_symmetry.space_group_name_H-M   'P 1'
#
loop_
_entity.id
_entity.type
_entity.pdbx_description
1 polymer ?
#
loop_
_entity_poly.entity_id
_entity_poly.type
_entity_poly.pdbx_seq_one_letter_code
_entity_poly.pdbx_strand_id
1 'polypeptide(L)'
;SRAISLLNIRVVMTLGVICCVILRCGDEKTILRKSVPWGLIVMLCGMMTLISLMSHVGTITFIESLLSGTSNIWATVLVLFACTCALGAVTGGVTVTIIICQLIPALVVSTGLSAPLLMCIALCGTNSMFISPYSMGGAMAPSGCPEEIKSTVVRKQYVAMVIHAVIMLALTISGLPSVVTQLFF
;
A
#
# COMPACT_ATOMS: atom_id res chain seq x y z
N SER A 1 -3.44 24.92 19.24
CA SER A 1 -2.75 24.60 18.00
C SER A 1 -3.64 24.52 16.75
N ARG A 2 -4.58 25.46 16.58
CA ARG A 2 -5.39 25.58 15.35
C ARG A 2 -4.58 25.94 14.10
N ALA A 3 -3.41 26.56 14.24
CA ALA A 3 -2.55 26.92 13.12
C ALA A 3 -1.93 25.70 12.43
N ILE A 4 -1.67 24.61 13.14
CA ILE A 4 -1.09 23.37 12.58
C ILE A 4 -2.13 22.60 11.76
N SER A 5 -3.42 22.73 12.10
CA SER A 5 -4.51 22.11 11.33
C SER A 5 -4.73 22.79 9.96
N LEU A 6 -4.33 24.06 9.82
CA LEU A 6 -4.38 24.80 8.55
C LEU A 6 -3.23 24.41 7.59
N LEU A 7 -2.17 23.80 8.11
CA LEU A 7 -1.07 23.23 7.33
C LEU A 7 -1.37 21.77 6.88
N ASN A 8 -2.64 21.43 6.72
CA ASN A 8 -3.01 20.17 6.11
C ASN A 8 -2.43 20.14 4.69
N ILE A 9 -1.61 19.13 4.39
CA ILE A 9 -0.93 18.97 3.10
C ILE A 9 -1.88 19.13 1.91
N ARG A 10 -3.15 18.75 2.07
CA ARG A 10 -4.19 18.91 1.06
C ARG A 10 -4.48 20.39 0.75
N VAL A 11 -4.56 21.22 1.78
CA VAL A 11 -4.80 22.67 1.65
C VAL A 11 -3.60 23.34 0.97
N VAL A 12 -2.39 23.01 1.40
CA VAL A 12 -1.15 23.54 0.81
C VAL A 12 -1.03 23.16 -0.66
N MET A 13 -1.29 21.91 -1.00
CA MET A 13 -1.27 21.44 -2.40
C MET A 13 -2.36 22.12 -3.24
N THR A 14 -3.56 22.27 -2.72
CA THR A 14 -4.66 22.95 -3.43
C THR A 14 -4.34 24.43 -3.67
N LEU A 15 -3.81 25.14 -2.67
CA LEU A 15 -3.36 26.52 -2.82
C LEU A 15 -2.20 26.62 -3.83
N GLY A 16 -1.26 25.69 -3.81
CA GLY A 16 -0.18 25.62 -4.79
C GLY A 16 -0.70 25.49 -6.23
N VAL A 17 -1.67 24.62 -6.46
CA VAL A 17 -2.30 24.47 -7.78
C VAL A 17 -3.02 25.76 -8.18
N ILE A 18 -3.80 26.38 -7.29
CA ILE A 18 -4.48 27.64 -7.55
C ILE A 18 -3.48 28.75 -7.90
N CYS A 19 -2.39 28.89 -7.17
CA CYS A 19 -1.32 29.85 -7.48
C CYS A 19 -0.71 29.60 -8.86
N CYS A 20 -0.41 28.34 -9.21
CA CYS A 20 0.13 28.00 -10.54
C CYS A 20 -0.82 28.34 -11.68
N VAL A 21 -2.14 28.17 -11.49
CA VAL A 21 -3.16 28.56 -12.47
C VAL A 21 -3.24 30.07 -12.62
N ILE A 22 -3.28 30.81 -11.50
CA ILE A 22 -3.35 32.29 -11.52
C ILE A 22 -2.10 32.89 -12.15
N LEU A 23 -0.93 32.35 -11.83
CA LEU A 23 0.38 32.82 -12.36
C LEU A 23 0.62 32.35 -13.81
N ARG A 24 -0.29 31.59 -14.38
CA ARG A 24 -0.17 31.03 -15.75
C ARG A 24 1.18 30.32 -15.96
N CYS A 25 1.62 29.53 -14.97
CA CYS A 25 2.90 28.83 -15.02
C CYS A 25 2.99 27.76 -16.14
N GLY A 26 1.88 27.50 -16.86
CA GLY A 26 1.86 26.55 -17.98
C GLY A 26 0.54 26.58 -18.73
N ASP A 27 0.52 25.94 -19.92
CA ASP A 27 -0.69 25.75 -20.69
C ASP A 27 -1.59 24.70 -20.04
N GLU A 28 -2.79 25.12 -19.61
CA GLU A 28 -3.76 24.29 -18.88
C GLU A 28 -4.11 23.00 -19.65
N LYS A 29 -4.27 23.09 -20.97
CA LYS A 29 -4.60 21.94 -21.83
C LYS A 29 -3.47 20.92 -21.86
N THR A 30 -2.23 21.39 -21.90
CA THR A 30 -1.05 20.53 -21.88
C THR A 30 -0.85 19.87 -20.53
N ILE A 31 -1.07 20.60 -19.43
CA ILE A 31 -0.98 20.07 -18.07
C ILE A 31 -2.04 18.99 -17.86
N LEU A 32 -3.30 19.26 -18.20
CA LEU A 32 -4.39 18.29 -18.04
C LEU A 32 -4.20 17.03 -18.89
N ARG A 33 -3.64 17.16 -20.10
CA ARG A 33 -3.45 16.02 -21.02
C ARG A 33 -2.21 15.19 -20.71
N LYS A 34 -1.08 15.83 -20.36
CA LYS A 34 0.22 15.16 -20.25
C LYS A 34 0.70 14.97 -18.82
N SER A 35 0.37 15.89 -17.91
CA SER A 35 0.93 15.87 -16.56
C SER A 35 0.00 15.22 -15.54
N VAL A 36 -1.32 15.19 -15.79
CA VAL A 36 -2.26 14.49 -14.91
C VAL A 36 -2.23 12.99 -15.23
N PRO A 37 -1.92 12.14 -14.21
CA PRO A 37 -1.87 10.69 -14.39
C PRO A 37 -3.30 10.09 -14.41
N TRP A 38 -4.04 10.35 -15.48
CA TRP A 38 -5.45 9.91 -15.63
C TRP A 38 -5.61 8.40 -15.43
N GLY A 39 -4.66 7.61 -15.92
CA GLY A 39 -4.68 6.16 -15.72
C GLY A 39 -4.69 5.76 -14.25
N LEU A 40 -3.91 6.45 -13.41
CA LEU A 40 -3.85 6.23 -11.98
C LEU A 40 -5.17 6.66 -11.30
N ILE A 41 -5.73 7.81 -11.69
CA ILE A 41 -7.00 8.31 -11.14
C ILE A 41 -8.13 7.33 -11.46
N VAL A 42 -8.26 6.90 -12.72
CA VAL A 42 -9.30 5.94 -13.14
C VAL A 42 -9.11 4.60 -12.41
N MET A 43 -7.87 4.13 -12.28
CA MET A 43 -7.56 2.91 -11.54
C MET A 43 -7.99 3.02 -10.07
N LEU A 44 -7.67 4.13 -9.39
CA LEU A 44 -8.07 4.34 -7.99
C LEU A 44 -9.59 4.41 -7.84
N CYS A 45 -10.29 5.12 -8.72
CA CYS A 45 -11.76 5.18 -8.71
C CYS A 45 -12.38 3.78 -8.93
N GLY A 46 -11.85 3.02 -9.89
CA GLY A 46 -12.30 1.64 -10.15
C GLY A 46 -12.08 0.73 -8.94
N MET A 47 -10.91 0.83 -8.30
CA MET A 47 -10.59 0.07 -7.08
C MET A 47 -11.54 0.42 -5.93
N MET A 48 -11.82 1.69 -5.69
CA MET A 48 -12.78 2.13 -4.67
C MET A 48 -14.17 1.56 -4.91
N THR A 49 -14.62 1.54 -6.17
CA THR A 49 -15.90 0.95 -6.56
C THR A 49 -15.92 -0.57 -6.32
N LEU A 50 -14.84 -1.28 -6.67
CA LEU A 50 -14.72 -2.73 -6.43
C LEU A 50 -14.73 -3.04 -4.93
N ILE A 51 -14.00 -2.28 -4.09
CA ILE A 51 -13.98 -2.48 -2.65
C ILE A 51 -15.38 -2.24 -2.05
N SER A 52 -16.07 -1.19 -2.49
CA SER A 52 -17.45 -0.94 -2.09
C SER A 52 -18.37 -2.10 -2.46
N LEU A 53 -18.23 -2.64 -3.66
CA LEU A 53 -18.98 -3.81 -4.12
C LEU A 53 -18.66 -5.05 -3.26
N MET A 54 -17.39 -5.33 -3.00
CA MET A 54 -16.94 -6.44 -2.14
C MET A 54 -17.51 -6.32 -0.73
N SER A 55 -17.61 -5.11 -0.20
CA SER A 55 -18.25 -4.83 1.09
C SER A 55 -19.74 -5.23 1.07
N HIS A 56 -20.47 -4.86 0.01
CA HIS A 56 -21.88 -5.19 -0.13
C HIS A 56 -22.16 -6.69 -0.37
N VAL A 57 -21.26 -7.38 -1.05
CA VAL A 57 -21.39 -8.83 -1.35
C VAL A 57 -21.01 -9.70 -0.14
N GLY A 58 -20.51 -9.11 0.96
CA GLY A 58 -20.14 -9.85 2.15
C GLY A 58 -18.76 -10.51 2.08
N THR A 59 -17.93 -10.15 1.10
CA THR A 59 -16.55 -10.66 0.99
C THR A 59 -15.71 -10.25 2.20
N ILE A 60 -15.97 -9.06 2.75
CA ILE A 60 -15.28 -8.58 3.95
C ILE A 60 -15.64 -9.45 5.15
N THR A 61 -16.93 -9.75 5.35
CA THR A 61 -17.40 -10.67 6.41
C THR A 61 -16.84 -12.08 6.26
N PHE A 62 -16.65 -12.56 5.03
CA PHE A 62 -15.97 -13.83 4.79
C PHE A 62 -14.50 -13.80 5.22
N ILE A 63 -13.77 -12.74 4.88
CA ILE A 63 -12.37 -12.54 5.32
C ILE A 63 -12.31 -12.43 6.85
N GLU A 64 -13.25 -11.71 7.46
CA GLU A 64 -13.37 -11.61 8.92
C GLU A 64 -13.60 -12.98 9.56
N SER A 65 -14.47 -13.82 8.99
CA SER A 65 -14.72 -15.16 9.51
C SER A 65 -13.51 -16.08 9.41
N LEU A 66 -12.71 -15.94 8.36
CA LEU A 66 -11.44 -16.68 8.21
C LEU A 66 -10.39 -16.23 9.25
N LEU A 67 -10.34 -14.95 9.55
CA LEU A 67 -9.39 -14.38 10.51
C LEU A 67 -9.85 -14.61 11.96
N SER A 68 -11.15 -14.50 12.27
CA SER A 68 -11.73 -14.69 13.59
C SER A 68 -11.75 -16.16 14.06
N GLY A 69 -11.70 -17.11 13.11
CA GLY A 69 -11.51 -18.53 13.43
C GLY A 69 -10.15 -18.88 14.03
N THR A 70 -9.21 -17.92 14.02
CA THR A 70 -7.85 -18.11 14.53
C THR A 70 -7.73 -17.44 15.89
N SER A 71 -7.91 -18.18 16.98
CA SER A 71 -7.77 -17.69 18.36
C SER A 71 -6.32 -17.29 18.73
N ASN A 72 -5.38 -17.45 17.82
CA ASN A 72 -3.97 -17.15 18.03
C ASN A 72 -3.57 -15.85 17.30
N ILE A 73 -3.20 -14.82 18.06
CA ILE A 73 -2.75 -13.52 17.56
C ILE A 73 -1.62 -13.68 16.52
N TRP A 74 -0.70 -14.60 16.74
CA TRP A 74 0.41 -14.86 15.82
C TRP A 74 -0.05 -15.40 14.47
N ALA A 75 -1.07 -16.25 14.47
CA ALA A 75 -1.63 -16.76 13.21
C ALA A 75 -2.32 -15.65 12.42
N THR A 76 -3.04 -14.75 13.09
CA THR A 76 -3.62 -13.56 12.44
C THR A 76 -2.56 -12.66 11.81
N VAL A 77 -1.47 -12.39 12.54
CA VAL A 77 -0.33 -11.59 12.06
C VAL A 77 0.30 -12.23 10.82
N LEU A 78 0.56 -13.54 10.86
CA LEU A 78 1.15 -14.28 9.74
C LEU A 78 0.25 -14.33 8.52
N VAL A 79 -1.06 -14.58 8.71
CA VAL A 79 -2.04 -14.60 7.62
C VAL A 79 -2.16 -13.22 6.98
N LEU A 80 -2.27 -12.16 7.79
CA LEU A 80 -2.33 -10.79 7.28
C LEU A 80 -1.07 -10.43 6.48
N PHE A 81 0.11 -10.76 7.01
CA PHE A 81 1.38 -10.56 6.33
C PHE A 81 1.44 -11.33 5.00
N ALA A 82 1.11 -12.63 5.01
CA ALA A 82 1.13 -13.47 3.81
C ALA A 82 0.14 -12.98 2.73
N CYS A 83 -1.07 -12.60 3.12
CA CYS A 83 -2.07 -12.05 2.20
C CYS A 83 -1.60 -10.73 1.58
N THR A 84 -1.02 -9.83 2.38
CA THR A 84 -0.51 -8.54 1.88
C THR A 84 0.71 -8.71 0.98
N CYS A 85 1.58 -9.68 1.26
CA CYS A 85 2.67 -10.08 0.37
C CYS A 85 2.15 -10.62 -0.97
N ALA A 86 1.22 -11.58 -0.94
CA ALA A 86 0.67 -12.20 -2.15
C ALA A 86 -0.02 -11.16 -3.05
N LEU A 87 -0.87 -10.32 -2.46
CA LEU A 87 -1.53 -9.23 -3.18
C LEU A 87 -0.52 -8.20 -3.69
N GLY A 88 0.46 -7.81 -2.86
CA GLY A 88 1.49 -6.85 -3.22
C GLY A 88 2.38 -7.30 -4.37
N ALA A 89 2.64 -8.60 -4.50
CA ALA A 89 3.42 -9.17 -5.59
C ALA A 89 2.73 -8.99 -6.95
N VAL A 90 1.39 -9.03 -6.99
CA VAL A 90 0.60 -8.98 -8.24
C VAL A 90 0.14 -7.55 -8.57
N THR A 91 -0.36 -6.81 -7.56
CA THR A 91 -1.04 -5.53 -7.80
C THR A 91 -0.19 -4.31 -7.47
N GLY A 92 0.93 -4.52 -6.79
CA GLY A 92 1.79 -3.44 -6.30
C GLY A 92 1.37 -2.89 -4.93
N GLY A 93 2.37 -2.41 -4.17
CA GLY A 93 2.20 -2.07 -2.75
C GLY A 93 1.18 -0.96 -2.47
N VAL A 94 1.11 0.08 -3.32
CA VAL A 94 0.18 1.21 -3.13
C VAL A 94 -1.28 0.75 -3.17
N THR A 95 -1.61 -0.09 -4.14
CA THR A 95 -2.96 -0.65 -4.32
C THR A 95 -3.38 -1.47 -3.11
N VAL A 96 -2.51 -2.37 -2.66
CA VAL A 96 -2.77 -3.20 -1.48
C VAL A 96 -2.94 -2.35 -0.22
N THR A 97 -2.10 -1.33 -0.05
CA THR A 97 -2.21 -0.41 1.09
C THR A 97 -3.59 0.26 1.15
N ILE A 98 -4.12 0.72 0.01
CA ILE A 98 -5.46 1.33 -0.05
C ILE A 98 -6.55 0.32 0.33
N ILE A 99 -6.46 -0.92 -0.16
CA ILE A 99 -7.41 -1.99 0.18
C ILE A 99 -7.36 -2.27 1.68
N ILE A 100 -6.17 -2.45 2.23
CA ILE A 100 -6.00 -2.78 3.65
C ILE A 100 -6.48 -1.65 4.55
N CYS A 101 -6.23 -0.38 4.22
CA CYS A 101 -6.73 0.75 4.98
C CYS A 101 -8.26 0.70 5.21
N GLN A 102 -9.00 0.16 4.25
CA GLN A 102 -10.45 0.02 4.38
C GLN A 102 -10.88 -1.20 5.18
N LEU A 103 -10.04 -2.24 5.24
CA LEU A 103 -10.28 -3.44 6.04
C LEU A 103 -9.86 -3.29 7.50
N ILE A 104 -8.98 -2.35 7.83
CA ILE A 104 -8.47 -2.15 9.19
C ILE A 104 -9.59 -2.01 10.24
N PRO A 105 -10.64 -1.19 10.06
CA PRO A 105 -11.69 -1.06 11.06
C PRO A 105 -12.37 -2.39 11.39
N ALA A 106 -12.64 -3.20 10.37
CA ALA A 106 -13.23 -4.52 10.53
C ALA A 106 -12.28 -5.49 11.25
N LEU A 107 -10.99 -5.47 10.87
CA LEU A 107 -9.96 -6.29 11.51
C LEU A 107 -9.73 -5.92 12.97
N VAL A 108 -9.82 -4.66 13.35
CA VAL A 108 -9.75 -4.22 14.76
C VAL A 108 -10.88 -4.83 15.59
N VAL A 109 -12.09 -4.81 15.06
CA VAL A 109 -13.26 -5.38 15.75
C VAL A 109 -13.14 -6.90 15.89
N SER A 110 -12.68 -7.60 14.86
CA SER A 110 -12.59 -9.06 14.86
C SER A 110 -11.41 -9.62 15.66
N THR A 111 -10.26 -8.92 15.64
CA THR A 111 -9.03 -9.42 16.27
C THR A 111 -8.72 -8.81 17.64
N GLY A 112 -9.34 -7.67 17.97
CA GLY A 112 -9.03 -6.89 19.17
C GLY A 112 -7.66 -6.19 19.15
N LEU A 113 -6.91 -6.28 18.04
CA LEU A 113 -5.62 -5.62 17.88
C LEU A 113 -5.78 -4.14 17.54
N SER A 114 -4.81 -3.32 17.94
CA SER A 114 -4.86 -1.89 17.64
C SER A 114 -4.71 -1.61 16.15
N ALA A 115 -5.44 -0.60 15.64
CA ALA A 115 -5.39 -0.22 14.22
C ALA A 115 -3.96 0.13 13.75
N PRO A 116 -3.14 0.89 14.50
CA PRO A 116 -1.76 1.15 14.11
C PRO A 116 -0.92 -0.11 13.96
N LEU A 117 -1.09 -1.09 14.83
CA LEU A 117 -0.34 -2.36 14.76
C LEU A 117 -0.71 -3.16 13.50
N LEU A 118 -2.01 -3.32 13.23
CA LEU A 118 -2.48 -4.00 12.02
C LEU A 118 -1.98 -3.30 10.75
N MET A 119 -2.00 -1.97 10.76
CA MET A 119 -1.48 -1.18 9.64
C MET A 119 0.02 -1.34 9.45
N CYS A 120 0.81 -1.35 10.53
CA CYS A 120 2.25 -1.62 10.45
C CYS A 120 2.55 -3.01 9.86
N ILE A 121 1.85 -4.05 10.31
CA ILE A 121 2.01 -5.42 9.80
C ILE A 121 1.69 -5.47 8.31
N ALA A 122 0.56 -4.87 7.91
CA ALA A 122 0.14 -4.81 6.53
C ALA A 122 1.15 -4.05 5.64
N LEU A 123 1.69 -2.94 6.12
CA LEU A 123 2.72 -2.17 5.42
C LEU A 123 4.04 -2.96 5.31
N CYS A 124 4.44 -3.71 6.31
CA CYS A 124 5.59 -4.61 6.23
C CYS A 124 5.39 -5.66 5.12
N GLY A 125 4.20 -6.26 5.04
CA GLY A 125 3.87 -7.22 3.99
C GLY A 125 3.86 -6.59 2.59
N THR A 126 3.20 -5.46 2.41
CA THR A 126 3.14 -4.78 1.10
C THR A 126 4.51 -4.29 0.63
N ASN A 127 5.32 -3.73 1.54
CA ASN A 127 6.67 -3.27 1.22
C ASN A 127 7.63 -4.42 0.90
N SER A 128 7.40 -5.62 1.44
CA SER A 128 8.19 -6.80 1.10
C SER A 128 8.23 -7.08 -0.40
N MET A 129 7.13 -6.76 -1.10
CA MET A 129 6.97 -6.99 -2.53
C MET A 129 7.24 -5.75 -3.40
N PHE A 130 7.73 -4.65 -2.82
CA PHE A 130 8.03 -3.41 -3.56
C PHE A 130 9.07 -3.62 -4.68
N ILE A 131 10.00 -4.55 -4.47
CA ILE A 131 11.05 -4.90 -5.44
C ILE A 131 10.53 -5.87 -6.52
N SER A 132 9.28 -6.37 -6.42
CA SER A 132 8.72 -7.27 -7.43
C SER A 132 8.79 -6.66 -8.83
N PRO A 133 9.23 -7.41 -9.86
CA PRO A 133 9.27 -6.90 -11.24
C PRO A 133 7.89 -6.52 -11.80
N TYR A 134 6.80 -6.95 -11.15
CA TYR A 134 5.43 -6.56 -11.49
C TYR A 134 4.96 -5.32 -10.75
N SER A 135 5.67 -4.86 -9.72
CA SER A 135 5.37 -3.60 -9.04
C SER A 135 5.86 -2.42 -9.87
N MET A 136 5.23 -1.26 -9.69
CA MET A 136 5.64 -0.02 -10.40
C MET A 136 7.11 0.33 -10.12
N GLY A 137 7.58 0.21 -8.88
CA GLY A 137 8.97 0.47 -8.51
C GLY A 137 9.95 -0.56 -9.07
N GLY A 138 9.60 -1.85 -8.98
CA GLY A 138 10.44 -2.94 -9.44
C GLY A 138 10.55 -3.04 -10.98
N ALA A 139 9.51 -2.66 -11.72
CA ALA A 139 9.52 -2.67 -13.17
C ALA A 139 10.48 -1.64 -13.79
N MET A 140 10.82 -0.59 -13.05
CA MET A 140 11.76 0.44 -13.53
C MET A 140 13.18 -0.10 -13.71
N ALA A 141 13.63 -1.01 -12.89
CA ALA A 141 14.99 -1.56 -12.98
C ALA A 141 15.23 -2.34 -14.29
N PRO A 142 14.38 -3.32 -14.69
CA PRO A 142 14.54 -3.97 -15.98
C PRO A 142 14.31 -3.06 -17.20
N SER A 143 13.46 -2.04 -17.07
CA SER A 143 13.16 -1.14 -18.20
C SER A 143 14.33 -0.25 -18.61
N GLY A 144 15.23 0.05 -17.67
CA GLY A 144 16.46 0.82 -17.94
C GLY A 144 17.65 -0.02 -18.40
N CYS A 145 17.53 -1.35 -18.51
CA CYS A 145 18.62 -2.23 -18.85
C CYS A 145 18.61 -2.63 -20.34
N PRO A 146 19.80 -2.84 -20.95
CA PRO A 146 19.92 -3.49 -22.24
C PRO A 146 19.25 -4.87 -22.25
N GLU A 147 18.65 -5.27 -23.38
CA GLU A 147 17.90 -6.53 -23.50
C GLU A 147 18.73 -7.78 -23.13
N GLU A 148 20.05 -7.75 -23.39
CA GLU A 148 20.98 -8.88 -23.11
C GLU A 148 21.07 -9.23 -21.62
N ILE A 149 20.98 -8.25 -20.72
CA ILE A 149 21.11 -8.44 -19.26
C ILE A 149 19.77 -8.40 -18.53
N LYS A 150 18.69 -8.05 -19.20
CA LYS A 150 17.36 -7.86 -18.62
C LYS A 150 16.86 -9.09 -17.87
N SER A 151 17.01 -10.28 -18.46
CA SER A 151 16.63 -11.55 -17.82
C SER A 151 17.42 -11.82 -16.53
N THR A 152 18.71 -11.48 -16.55
CA THR A 152 19.59 -11.62 -15.38
C THR A 152 19.21 -10.66 -14.26
N VAL A 153 18.85 -9.43 -14.61
CA VAL A 153 18.38 -8.41 -13.65
C VAL A 153 17.07 -8.85 -13.00
N VAL A 154 16.09 -9.31 -13.79
CA VAL A 154 14.81 -9.82 -13.30
C VAL A 154 15.01 -10.99 -12.35
N ARG A 155 15.90 -11.95 -12.69
CA ARG A 155 16.19 -13.09 -11.82
C ARG A 155 16.82 -12.66 -10.49
N LYS A 156 17.77 -11.72 -10.50
CA LYS A 156 18.38 -11.18 -9.27
C LYS A 156 17.35 -10.41 -8.45
N GLN A 157 16.42 -9.73 -9.09
CA GLN A 157 15.35 -9.00 -8.46
C GLN A 157 14.38 -9.93 -7.69
N TYR A 158 14.05 -11.12 -8.24
CA TYR A 158 13.29 -12.13 -7.52
C TYR A 158 14.02 -12.63 -6.27
N VAL A 159 15.33 -12.87 -6.37
CA VAL A 159 16.12 -13.28 -5.20
C VAL A 159 16.12 -12.19 -4.13
N ALA A 160 16.35 -10.94 -4.53
CA ALA A 160 16.30 -9.79 -3.61
C ALA A 160 14.92 -9.63 -2.96
N MET A 161 13.85 -9.84 -3.72
CA MET A 161 12.47 -9.80 -3.21
C MET A 161 12.23 -10.86 -2.12
N VAL A 162 12.67 -12.10 -2.34
CA VAL A 162 12.53 -13.18 -1.35
C VAL A 162 13.33 -12.87 -0.09
N ILE A 163 14.57 -12.41 -0.24
CA ILE A 163 15.41 -12.01 0.92
C ILE A 163 14.73 -10.87 1.69
N HIS A 164 14.23 -9.86 1.01
CA HIS A 164 13.55 -8.74 1.63
C HIS A 164 12.26 -9.17 2.35
N ALA A 165 11.48 -10.08 1.76
CA ALA A 165 10.29 -10.63 2.38
C ALA A 165 10.61 -11.40 3.69
N VAL A 166 11.70 -12.19 3.68
CA VAL A 166 12.15 -12.91 4.89
C VAL A 166 12.60 -11.93 5.98
N ILE A 167 13.33 -10.87 5.63
CA ILE A 167 13.74 -9.83 6.57
C ILE A 167 12.52 -9.12 7.17
N MET A 168 11.54 -8.72 6.35
CA MET A 168 10.32 -8.06 6.80
C MET A 168 9.46 -8.97 7.69
N LEU A 169 9.40 -10.27 7.35
CA LEU A 169 8.73 -11.26 8.19
C LEU A 169 9.42 -11.39 9.57
N ALA A 170 10.75 -11.49 9.58
CA ALA A 170 11.52 -11.56 10.82
C ALA A 170 11.31 -10.31 11.69
N LEU A 171 11.31 -9.12 11.09
CA LEU A 171 11.01 -7.86 11.77
C LEU A 171 9.58 -7.84 12.32
N THR A 172 8.61 -8.37 11.59
CA THR A 172 7.22 -8.46 12.04
C THR A 172 7.09 -9.41 13.24
N ILE A 173 7.75 -10.56 13.21
CA ILE A 173 7.73 -11.55 14.30
C ILE A 173 8.51 -11.05 15.53
N SER A 174 9.57 -10.26 15.34
CA SER A 174 10.37 -9.71 16.46
C SER A 174 9.59 -8.73 17.35
N GLY A 175 8.35 -8.36 16.98
CA GLY A 175 7.52 -7.40 17.72
C GLY A 175 7.91 -5.93 17.49
N LEU A 176 8.80 -5.66 16.55
CA LEU A 176 9.21 -4.30 16.22
C LEU A 176 8.02 -3.40 15.84
N PRO A 177 6.98 -3.87 15.12
CA PRO A 177 5.77 -3.08 14.87
C PRO A 177 5.05 -2.65 16.17
N SER A 178 5.03 -3.48 17.20
CA SER A 178 4.38 -3.14 18.47
C SER A 178 5.18 -2.06 19.23
N VAL A 179 6.50 -2.14 19.22
CA VAL A 179 7.38 -1.13 19.84
C VAL A 179 7.23 0.22 19.11
N VAL A 180 7.24 0.22 17.79
CA VAL A 180 7.07 1.44 17.00
C VAL A 180 5.71 2.09 17.26
N THR A 181 4.64 1.30 17.30
CA THR A 181 3.30 1.84 17.58
C THR A 181 3.18 2.41 18.99
N GLN A 182 3.83 1.82 20.00
CA GLN A 182 3.85 2.35 21.38
C GLN A 182 4.67 3.63 21.51
N LEU A 183 5.65 3.85 20.63
CA LEU A 183 6.51 5.01 20.67
C LEU A 183 5.87 6.25 20.03
N PHE A 184 4.96 6.06 19.06
CA PHE A 184 4.37 7.13 18.26
C PHE A 184 2.88 7.39 18.50
N PHE A 185 2.18 6.45 19.15
CA PHE A 185 0.74 6.50 19.42
C PHE A 185 0.42 6.13 20.86
#